data_48fb148b06c4e42ade15592be51d126a
#
_entry.id   48fb148b06c4e42ade15592be51d126a
#
_cell.length_a   1.000
_cell.length_b   1.000
_cell.length_c   1.000
_cell.angle_alpha   90.00
_cell.angle_beta   90.00
_cell.angle_gamma   90.00
#
_symmetry.space_group_name_H-M   'P 1'
#
loop_
_entity.id
_entity.type
_entity.pdbx_description
1 polymer ?
#
loop_
_entity_poly.entity_id
_entity_poly.type
_entity_poly.pdbx_seq_one_letter_code
_entity_poly.pdbx_strand_id
1 'polypeptide(L)' 'MAVIVKSAIREMMKGKANVGEDFLKRLDADVAAMVRRAADRAKANGRKTLKARDA' A
#
# COMPACT_ATOMS: atom_id res chain seq x y z
N MET A 1 8.23 -9.57 2.48
CA MET A 1 6.86 -9.80 2.96
C MET A 1 5.89 -8.96 2.15
N ALA A 2 4.81 -9.57 1.69
CA ALA A 2 3.82 -8.86 0.88
C ALA A 2 2.91 -8.01 1.78
N VAL A 3 2.70 -6.75 1.39
CA VAL A 3 1.79 -5.85 2.10
C VAL A 3 0.49 -5.65 1.33
N ILE A 4 0.39 -6.22 0.13
CA ILE A 4 -0.83 -6.15 -0.68
C ILE A 4 -1.37 -7.55 -0.95
N VAL A 5 -2.67 -7.63 -1.24
CA VAL A 5 -3.29 -8.88 -1.66
C VAL A 5 -3.33 -8.89 -3.19
N LYS A 6 -2.44 -9.68 -3.79
CA LYS A 6 -2.28 -9.71 -5.26
C LYS A 6 -3.56 -10.11 -5.99
N SER A 7 -4.30 -11.10 -5.43
CA SER A 7 -5.55 -11.53 -6.05
C SER A 7 -6.60 -10.43 -6.05
N ALA A 8 -6.64 -9.60 -5.02
CA ALA A 8 -7.56 -8.47 -4.97
C ALA A 8 -7.24 -7.44 -6.04
N ILE A 9 -5.94 -7.16 -6.27
CA ILE A 9 -5.51 -6.23 -7.31
C ILE A 9 -5.91 -6.75 -8.69
N ARG A 10 -5.69 -8.04 -8.95
CA ARG A 10 -6.06 -8.66 -10.22
C ARG A 10 -7.56 -8.62 -10.45
N GLU A 11 -8.34 -8.85 -9.40
CA GLU A 11 -9.79 -8.80 -9.48
C GLU A 11 -10.30 -7.40 -9.81
N MET A 12 -9.71 -6.38 -9.21
CA MET A 12 -10.05 -4.99 -9.51
C MET A 12 -9.80 -4.62 -10.98
N MET A 13 -8.77 -5.22 -11.58
CA MET A 13 -8.36 -4.93 -12.96
C MET A 13 -8.98 -5.88 -13.98
N LYS A 14 -9.75 -6.84 -13.54
CA LYS A 14 -10.38 -7.84 -14.41
C LYS A 14 -11.21 -7.15 -15.49
N GLY A 15 -10.93 -7.50 -16.75
CA GLY A 15 -11.61 -6.89 -17.89
C GLY A 15 -11.09 -5.51 -18.28
N LYS A 16 -10.15 -4.93 -17.51
CA LYS A 16 -9.59 -3.61 -17.78
C LYS A 16 -8.14 -3.68 -18.22
N ALA A 17 -7.33 -4.47 -17.53
CA ALA A 17 -5.91 -4.59 -17.83
C ALA A 17 -5.35 -5.87 -17.23
N ASN A 18 -4.27 -6.37 -17.82
CA ASN A 18 -3.51 -7.46 -17.25
C ASN A 18 -2.53 -6.88 -16.24
N VAL A 19 -2.31 -7.62 -15.15
CA VAL A 19 -1.44 -7.18 -14.07
C VAL A 19 -0.18 -8.05 -14.05
N GLY A 20 0.96 -7.44 -14.36
CA GLY A 20 2.24 -8.13 -14.36
C GLY A 20 2.82 -8.24 -12.96
N GLU A 21 3.69 -9.26 -12.77
CA GLU A 21 4.34 -9.48 -11.48
C GLU A 21 5.24 -8.31 -11.07
N ASP A 22 5.93 -7.70 -12.01
CA ASP A 22 6.80 -6.56 -11.74
C ASP A 22 6.00 -5.36 -11.23
N PHE A 23 4.81 -5.14 -11.79
CA PHE A 23 3.90 -4.11 -11.28
C PHE A 23 3.51 -4.38 -9.83
N LEU A 24 3.15 -5.62 -9.53
CA LEU A 24 2.75 -6.01 -8.18
C LEU A 24 3.89 -5.84 -7.19
N LYS A 25 5.11 -6.18 -7.58
CA LYS A 25 6.30 -5.98 -6.74
C LYS A 25 6.53 -4.50 -6.44
N ARG A 26 6.41 -3.66 -7.46
CA ARG A 26 6.58 -2.21 -7.30
C ARG A 26 5.48 -1.63 -6.42
N LEU A 27 4.25 -2.06 -6.66
CA LEU A 27 3.11 -1.61 -5.86
C LEU A 27 3.28 -2.00 -4.40
N ASP A 28 3.72 -3.23 -4.15
CA ASP A 28 3.98 -3.71 -2.80
C ASP A 28 5.00 -2.83 -2.08
N ALA A 29 6.10 -2.49 -2.77
CA ALA A 29 7.13 -1.62 -2.21
C ALA A 29 6.60 -0.21 -1.96
N ASP A 30 5.80 0.33 -2.87
CA ASP A 30 5.24 1.68 -2.75
C ASP A 30 4.26 1.75 -1.58
N VAL A 31 3.42 0.73 -1.41
CA VAL A 31 2.48 0.67 -0.28
C VAL A 31 3.24 0.57 1.04
N ALA A 32 4.27 -0.26 1.10
CA ALA A 32 5.09 -0.39 2.30
C ALA A 32 5.73 0.94 2.68
N ALA A 33 6.25 1.69 1.71
CA ALA A 33 6.83 3.00 1.94
C ALA A 33 5.78 4.01 2.43
N MET A 34 4.58 3.96 1.85
CA MET A 34 3.47 4.83 2.24
C MET A 34 3.07 4.59 3.70
N VAL A 35 2.95 3.33 4.09
CA VAL A 35 2.60 2.96 5.46
C VAL A 35 3.66 3.44 6.45
N ARG A 36 4.94 3.28 6.11
CA ARG A 36 6.03 3.76 6.96
C ARG A 36 5.98 5.28 7.15
N ARG A 37 5.74 6.03 6.08
CA ARG A 37 5.62 7.49 6.16
C ARG A 37 4.43 7.91 7.01
N ALA A 38 3.31 7.21 6.89
CA ALA A 38 2.13 7.47 7.70
C ALA A 38 2.42 7.21 9.17
N ALA A 39 3.13 6.12 9.48
CA ALA A 39 3.53 5.81 10.86
C ALA A 39 4.43 6.88 11.43
N ASP A 40 5.38 7.39 10.65
CA ASP A 40 6.28 8.46 11.09
C ASP A 40 5.51 9.75 11.37
N ARG A 41 4.53 10.09 10.55
CA ARG A 41 3.68 11.27 10.77
C ARG A 41 2.85 11.13 12.04
N ALA A 42 2.25 9.97 12.25
CA ALA A 42 1.47 9.72 13.45
C ALA A 42 2.33 9.83 14.70
N LYS A 43 3.52 9.25 14.66
CA LYS A 43 4.48 9.30 15.77
C LYS A 43 4.93 10.73 16.05
N ALA A 44 5.22 11.51 15.01
CA ALA A 44 5.64 12.91 15.14
C ALA A 44 4.54 13.76 15.81
N ASN A 45 3.28 13.38 15.62
CA ASN A 45 2.14 14.07 16.23
C ASN A 45 1.69 13.43 17.55
N GLY A 46 2.51 12.54 18.12
CA GLY A 46 2.24 11.91 19.41
C GLY A 46 1.10 10.90 19.38
N ARG A 47 0.73 10.39 18.20
CA ARG A 47 -0.36 9.44 18.08
C ARG A 47 0.16 8.02 17.85
N LYS A 48 -0.59 7.05 18.34
CA LYS A 48 -0.28 5.63 18.14
C LYS A 48 -1.18 4.98 17.07
N THR A 49 -2.24 5.67 16.66
CA THR A 49 -3.19 5.17 15.68
C THR A 49 -3.06 5.94 14.37
N LEU A 50 -2.92 5.22 13.26
CA LEU A 50 -2.88 5.83 11.94
C LEU A 50 -4.27 6.32 11.55
N LYS A 51 -4.33 7.51 11.00
CA LYS A 51 -5.57 8.13 10.55
C LYS A 51 -5.48 8.43 9.06
N ALA A 52 -6.62 8.71 8.43
CA ALA A 52 -6.65 9.04 7.01
C ALA A 52 -5.73 10.23 6.68
N ARG A 53 -5.60 11.19 7.58
CA ARG A 53 -4.74 12.37 7.40
C ARG A 53 -3.25 12.04 7.38
N ASP A 54 -2.87 10.83 7.78
CA ASP A 54 -1.45 10.39 7.79
C ASP A 54 -1.03 9.82 6.44
N ALA A 55 -1.99 9.50 5.59
CA ALA A 55 -1.71 8.93 4.27
C ALA A 55 -1.13 9.97 3.30
#